data_aec2e82a9742cb4ee24267f5f360ee7b
#
_entry.id   aec2e82a9742cb4ee24267f5f360ee7b
#
_cell.length_a   1.000
_cell.length_b   1.000
_cell.length_c   1.000
_cell.angle_alpha   90.00
_cell.angle_beta   90.00
_cell.angle_gamma   90.00
#
_symmetry.space_group_name_H-M   'P 1'
#
loop_
_entity.id
_entity.type
_entity.pdbx_description
1 polymer ?
#
loop_
_entity_poly.entity_id
_entity_poly.type
_entity_poly.pdbx_seq_one_letter_code
_entity_poly.pdbx_strand_id
1 'polypeptide(L)'
;MAPLDKEDEHAFTRQILDELAHTPYACSTLTKLSGGTANFLYRGTLLKPLEGDADIKAAQTVVIKRSTNYVAVNRNFPLDVTRCIFEESMLHALDGVHYTITTPSGPSVVTAPRLYMFYQDTYTQVHEDSPGTTDLTTILKSANVDQILPESNRRSVGYALGSWLRFFHNWTSESAQATLRERVGPNKGMRQLKCLITYDSFIEILERHPETIEGYRETLEAVRNTMKYEFERSPTEGDEIRGLIHGDFWAGNVLLPDSSWNDVQQSSQEPHRLFIIDWENAQFGHRAVDIGGILADLYERKHFRNVTGSIPIMQGFMQGYGPLSEELAFSVAIHAGVHLICWYYRRNRNDPLPFPLPKVLDALVLGRDFIIKGWTKDKKWFEGSVLAPLFSENK
;
A
#
# COMPACT_ATOMS: atom_id res chain seq x y z
N MET A 1 -22.02 -13.66 2.88
CA MET A 1 -22.84 -13.30 1.70
C MET A 1 -21.90 -13.14 0.52
N ALA A 2 -22.34 -13.58 -0.67
CA ALA A 2 -21.60 -13.37 -1.92
C ALA A 2 -21.43 -11.88 -2.24
N PRO A 3 -20.54 -11.51 -3.19
CA PRO A 3 -20.52 -10.16 -3.79
C PRO A 3 -21.93 -9.77 -4.28
N LEU A 4 -22.14 -8.48 -4.58
CA LEU A 4 -23.41 -8.01 -5.18
C LEU A 4 -23.80 -8.93 -6.34
N ASP A 5 -25.06 -9.37 -6.38
CA ASP A 5 -25.58 -9.99 -7.59
C ASP A 5 -25.73 -8.94 -8.70
N LYS A 6 -26.03 -9.38 -9.92
CA LYS A 6 -26.08 -8.45 -11.07
C LYS A 6 -27.19 -7.39 -10.93
N GLU A 7 -28.32 -7.72 -10.32
CA GLU A 7 -29.42 -6.78 -10.12
C GLU A 7 -29.07 -5.73 -9.08
N ASP A 8 -28.50 -6.16 -7.96
CA ASP A 8 -27.97 -5.27 -6.92
C ASP A 8 -26.88 -4.34 -7.46
N GLU A 9 -25.96 -4.86 -8.30
CA GLU A 9 -24.90 -4.06 -8.91
C GLU A 9 -25.46 -3.01 -9.89
N HIS A 10 -26.48 -3.37 -10.68
CA HIS A 10 -27.16 -2.41 -11.56
C HIS A 10 -27.89 -1.31 -10.79
N ALA A 11 -28.58 -1.67 -9.71
CA ALA A 11 -29.26 -0.69 -8.85
C ALA A 11 -28.23 0.26 -8.20
N PHE A 12 -27.12 -0.29 -7.73
CA PHE A 12 -26.06 0.46 -7.08
C PHE A 12 -25.35 1.45 -8.04
N THR A 13 -25.04 1.00 -9.25
CA THR A 13 -24.44 1.88 -10.29
C THR A 13 -25.41 2.97 -10.73
N ARG A 14 -26.71 2.69 -10.85
CA ARG A 14 -27.73 3.69 -11.17
C ARG A 14 -27.80 4.75 -10.08
N GLN A 15 -27.80 4.36 -8.81
CA GLN A 15 -27.79 5.31 -7.70
C GLN A 15 -26.59 6.26 -7.76
N ILE A 16 -25.40 5.76 -8.08
CA ILE A 16 -24.21 6.59 -8.24
C ILE A 16 -24.36 7.56 -9.41
N LEU A 17 -24.90 7.10 -10.56
CA LEU A 17 -25.12 7.97 -11.73
C LEU A 17 -26.12 9.10 -11.41
N ASP A 18 -27.23 8.77 -10.73
CA ASP A 18 -28.25 9.74 -10.31
C ASP A 18 -27.66 10.79 -9.33
N GLU A 19 -26.82 10.35 -8.42
CA GLU A 19 -26.11 11.19 -7.45
C GLU A 19 -25.17 12.20 -8.14
N LEU A 20 -24.49 11.78 -9.20
CA LEU A 20 -23.56 12.61 -9.96
C LEU A 20 -24.22 13.46 -11.04
N ALA A 21 -25.48 13.22 -11.40
CA ALA A 21 -26.15 13.78 -12.59
C ALA A 21 -26.15 15.31 -12.68
N HIS A 22 -26.17 16.00 -11.53
CA HIS A 22 -26.19 17.47 -11.44
C HIS A 22 -24.86 18.09 -11.03
N THR A 23 -23.77 17.36 -11.17
CA THR A 23 -22.42 17.82 -10.84
C THR A 23 -21.56 17.96 -12.10
N PRO A 24 -20.40 18.62 -12.01
CA PRO A 24 -19.41 18.59 -13.08
C PRO A 24 -18.90 17.18 -13.43
N TYR A 25 -19.12 16.21 -12.54
CA TYR A 25 -18.68 14.81 -12.65
C TYR A 25 -19.77 13.86 -13.12
N ALA A 26 -20.84 14.40 -13.74
CA ALA A 26 -21.89 13.59 -14.34
C ALA A 26 -21.32 12.62 -15.39
N CYS A 27 -21.63 11.33 -15.25
CA CYS A 27 -21.11 10.27 -16.11
C CYS A 27 -22.21 9.68 -17.01
N SER A 28 -21.82 9.30 -18.22
CA SER A 28 -22.67 8.54 -19.13
C SER A 28 -22.69 7.04 -18.80
N THR A 29 -21.56 6.53 -18.32
CA THR A 29 -21.40 5.09 -17.97
C THR A 29 -20.44 4.92 -16.81
N LEU A 30 -20.63 3.82 -16.06
CA LEU A 30 -19.72 3.33 -15.05
C LEU A 30 -19.19 1.97 -15.46
N THR A 31 -17.87 1.83 -15.48
CA THR A 31 -17.19 0.55 -15.71
C THR A 31 -16.50 0.13 -14.42
N LYS A 32 -16.83 -1.05 -13.90
CA LYS A 32 -16.23 -1.59 -12.68
C LYS A 32 -14.72 -1.77 -12.86
N LEU A 33 -13.94 -1.26 -11.93
CA LEU A 33 -12.50 -1.48 -11.88
C LEU A 33 -12.18 -2.75 -11.09
N SER A 34 -11.21 -3.50 -11.60
CA SER A 34 -10.63 -4.65 -10.88
C SER A 34 -9.62 -4.16 -9.82
N GLY A 35 -9.48 -4.89 -8.72
CA GLY A 35 -8.45 -4.65 -7.71
C GLY A 35 -8.96 -4.06 -6.40
N GLY A 36 -10.11 -3.38 -6.38
CA GLY A 36 -10.75 -2.95 -5.12
C GLY A 36 -11.34 -4.12 -4.35
N THR A 37 -10.85 -4.37 -3.13
CA THR A 37 -11.41 -5.40 -2.26
C THR A 37 -12.35 -4.81 -1.21
N ALA A 38 -11.97 -3.68 -0.63
CA ALA A 38 -12.70 -3.02 0.46
C ALA A 38 -13.85 -2.14 -0.04
N ASN A 39 -13.68 -1.49 -1.18
CA ASN A 39 -14.60 -0.51 -1.74
C ASN A 39 -15.11 -0.92 -3.11
N PHE A 40 -16.25 -0.33 -3.51
CA PHE A 40 -16.74 -0.40 -4.87
C PHE A 40 -16.04 0.67 -5.70
N LEU A 41 -15.33 0.24 -6.75
CA LEU A 41 -14.54 1.11 -7.61
C LEU A 41 -15.07 1.06 -9.04
N TYR A 42 -15.29 2.24 -9.62
CA TYR A 42 -15.75 2.39 -11.00
C TYR A 42 -14.94 3.46 -11.73
N ARG A 43 -14.70 3.26 -13.01
CA ARG A 43 -14.31 4.32 -13.93
C ARG A 43 -15.57 4.90 -14.55
N GLY A 44 -15.80 6.19 -14.32
CA GLY A 44 -16.90 6.94 -14.90
C GLY A 44 -16.45 7.65 -16.18
N THR A 45 -17.19 7.46 -17.28
CA THR A 45 -17.00 8.28 -18.50
C THR A 45 -17.82 9.54 -18.35
N LEU A 46 -17.17 10.70 -18.34
CA LEU A 46 -17.81 12.00 -18.14
C LEU A 46 -18.71 12.37 -19.30
N LEU A 47 -19.87 12.99 -19.00
CA LEU A 47 -20.74 13.60 -20.02
C LEU A 47 -20.08 14.83 -20.68
N LYS A 48 -19.29 15.57 -19.91
CA LYS A 48 -18.49 16.69 -20.40
C LYS A 48 -17.08 16.55 -19.84
N PRO A 49 -16.05 16.68 -20.67
CA PRO A 49 -14.67 16.67 -20.19
C PRO A 49 -14.47 17.74 -19.11
N LEU A 50 -13.69 17.43 -18.09
CA LEU A 50 -13.22 18.44 -17.15
C LEU A 50 -12.21 19.34 -17.86
N GLU A 51 -12.37 20.64 -17.70
CA GLU A 51 -11.38 21.59 -18.20
C GLU A 51 -10.05 21.34 -17.47
N GLY A 52 -8.99 21.14 -18.22
CA GLY A 52 -7.64 21.05 -17.67
C GLY A 52 -7.07 22.47 -17.46
N ASP A 53 -6.16 22.59 -16.49
CA ASP A 53 -5.27 23.74 -16.44
C ASP A 53 -4.38 23.76 -17.69
N ALA A 54 -3.79 24.92 -18.06
CA ALA A 54 -3.15 25.20 -19.35
C ALA A 54 -2.19 24.11 -19.91
N ASP A 55 -1.69 23.21 -19.04
CA ASP A 55 -0.75 22.13 -19.40
C ASP A 55 -1.33 20.70 -19.21
N ILE A 56 -2.61 20.57 -18.81
CA ILE A 56 -3.25 19.27 -18.53
C ILE A 56 -4.35 19.03 -19.58
N LYS A 57 -4.27 17.88 -20.29
CA LYS A 57 -5.35 17.46 -21.18
C LYS A 57 -6.66 17.34 -20.42
N ALA A 58 -7.76 17.80 -21.04
CA ALA A 58 -9.10 17.66 -20.51
C ALA A 58 -9.40 16.20 -20.13
N ALA A 59 -9.76 15.97 -18.85
CA ALA A 59 -10.05 14.62 -18.37
C ALA A 59 -11.40 14.13 -18.92
N GLN A 60 -11.41 12.95 -19.53
CA GLN A 60 -12.58 12.28 -20.08
C GLN A 60 -13.23 11.33 -19.09
N THR A 61 -12.49 10.92 -18.07
CA THR A 61 -12.87 9.90 -17.10
C THR A 61 -12.50 10.33 -15.69
N VAL A 62 -13.22 9.76 -14.71
CA VAL A 62 -12.95 9.89 -13.29
C VAL A 62 -13.01 8.51 -12.63
N VAL A 63 -12.33 8.35 -11.49
CA VAL A 63 -12.51 7.17 -10.64
C VAL A 63 -13.52 7.48 -9.55
N ILE A 64 -14.52 6.63 -9.42
CA ILE A 64 -15.55 6.73 -8.37
C ILE A 64 -15.32 5.62 -7.38
N LYS A 65 -15.11 5.99 -6.12
CA LYS A 65 -14.91 5.10 -4.98
C LYS A 65 -16.09 5.25 -4.02
N ARG A 66 -16.84 4.15 -3.82
CA ARG A 66 -17.95 4.09 -2.87
C ARG A 66 -17.59 3.19 -1.72
N SER A 67 -17.53 3.76 -0.52
CA SER A 67 -17.26 3.04 0.72
C SER A 67 -18.57 2.56 1.38
N THR A 68 -18.49 1.40 2.04
CA THR A 68 -19.59 0.83 2.81
C THR A 68 -19.08 0.37 4.17
N ASN A 69 -19.99 0.06 5.09
CA ASN A 69 -19.67 -0.50 6.40
C ASN A 69 -19.32 -2.00 6.37
N TYR A 70 -19.01 -2.52 5.20
CA TYR A 70 -18.55 -3.88 4.95
C TYR A 70 -17.57 -3.90 3.76
N VAL A 71 -16.77 -4.95 3.66
CA VAL A 71 -15.85 -5.18 2.55
C VAL A 71 -16.63 -5.52 1.28
N ALA A 72 -16.38 -4.82 0.17
CA ALA A 72 -17.15 -4.96 -1.07
C ALA A 72 -17.17 -6.39 -1.63
N VAL A 73 -16.06 -7.14 -1.49
CA VAL A 73 -15.97 -8.55 -1.92
C VAL A 73 -16.48 -9.54 -0.88
N ASN A 74 -16.73 -9.10 0.37
CA ASN A 74 -17.22 -9.96 1.45
C ASN A 74 -18.11 -9.17 2.43
N ARG A 75 -19.39 -9.10 2.17
CA ARG A 75 -20.37 -8.37 2.99
C ARG A 75 -20.50 -8.84 4.44
N ASN A 76 -19.97 -10.01 4.78
CA ASN A 76 -19.95 -10.50 6.16
C ASN A 76 -18.76 -9.97 6.97
N PHE A 77 -17.82 -9.31 6.33
CA PHE A 77 -16.70 -8.69 7.00
C PHE A 77 -17.03 -7.20 7.26
N PRO A 78 -17.32 -6.82 8.50
CA PRO A 78 -17.62 -5.43 8.83
C PRO A 78 -16.35 -4.58 8.66
N LEU A 79 -16.52 -3.37 8.13
CA LEU A 79 -15.44 -2.43 7.91
C LEU A 79 -15.94 -1.02 8.23
N ASP A 80 -15.23 -0.29 9.07
CA ASP A 80 -15.62 1.06 9.47
C ASP A 80 -15.65 1.98 8.25
N VAL A 81 -16.84 2.49 7.91
CA VAL A 81 -17.02 3.34 6.73
C VAL A 81 -16.37 4.72 6.90
N THR A 82 -16.13 5.17 8.13
CA THR A 82 -15.49 6.47 8.39
C THR A 82 -14.06 6.55 7.88
N ARG A 83 -13.46 5.42 7.48
CA ARG A 83 -12.14 5.37 6.83
C ARG A 83 -12.01 6.31 5.63
N CYS A 84 -13.10 6.52 4.88
CA CYS A 84 -13.10 7.43 3.72
C CYS A 84 -12.94 8.91 4.12
N ILE A 85 -13.31 9.32 5.34
CA ILE A 85 -13.10 10.68 5.85
C ILE A 85 -11.60 10.92 6.11
N PHE A 86 -10.90 9.92 6.58
CA PHE A 86 -9.44 9.99 6.75
C PHE A 86 -8.73 10.05 5.40
N GLU A 87 -9.21 9.28 4.42
CA GLU A 87 -8.73 9.35 3.03
C GLU A 87 -8.96 10.74 2.42
N GLU A 88 -10.17 11.31 2.58
CA GLU A 88 -10.46 12.69 2.15
C GLU A 88 -9.43 13.67 2.73
N SER A 89 -9.20 13.61 4.04
CA SER A 89 -8.28 14.50 4.72
C SER A 89 -6.84 14.36 4.21
N MET A 90 -6.40 13.12 3.91
CA MET A 90 -5.08 12.87 3.34
C MET A 90 -4.97 13.38 1.92
N LEU A 91 -5.95 13.09 1.06
CA LEU A 91 -5.91 13.50 -0.34
C LEU A 91 -5.97 15.02 -0.49
N HIS A 92 -6.74 15.72 0.33
CA HIS A 92 -6.72 17.18 0.37
C HIS A 92 -5.36 17.75 0.79
N ALA A 93 -4.70 17.13 1.77
CA ALA A 93 -3.36 17.57 2.20
C ALA A 93 -2.27 17.27 1.16
N LEU A 94 -2.46 16.23 0.36
CA LEU A 94 -1.54 15.82 -0.70
C LEU A 94 -1.83 16.51 -2.05
N ASP A 95 -2.94 17.27 -2.16
CA ASP A 95 -3.25 17.98 -3.41
C ASP A 95 -2.16 19.00 -3.72
N GLY A 96 -1.59 18.93 -4.93
CA GLY A 96 -0.45 19.74 -5.37
C GLY A 96 0.91 19.34 -4.78
N VAL A 97 0.98 18.31 -3.92
CA VAL A 97 2.25 17.77 -3.44
C VAL A 97 2.84 16.81 -4.48
N HIS A 98 3.84 17.27 -5.22
CA HIS A 98 4.54 16.50 -6.23
C HIS A 98 6.00 16.31 -5.80
N TYR A 99 6.37 15.08 -5.48
CA TYR A 99 7.76 14.77 -5.12
C TYR A 99 8.54 14.36 -6.36
N THR A 100 9.41 15.26 -6.82
CA THR A 100 10.29 15.01 -7.97
C THR A 100 11.63 14.48 -7.50
N ILE A 101 12.08 13.39 -8.10
CA ILE A 101 13.35 12.73 -7.81
C ILE A 101 14.07 12.37 -9.11
N THR A 102 15.37 12.61 -9.17
CA THR A 102 16.23 12.11 -10.23
C THR A 102 16.70 10.71 -9.89
N THR A 103 16.35 9.74 -10.73
CA THR A 103 16.78 8.35 -10.62
C THR A 103 17.83 8.04 -11.70
N PRO A 104 18.55 6.92 -11.61
CA PRO A 104 19.45 6.48 -12.69
C PRO A 104 18.76 6.33 -14.06
N SER A 105 17.45 6.08 -14.06
CA SER A 105 16.63 5.95 -15.28
C SER A 105 15.96 7.26 -15.71
N GLY A 106 16.31 8.38 -15.10
CA GLY A 106 15.75 9.70 -15.39
C GLY A 106 14.85 10.25 -14.28
N PRO A 107 14.24 11.43 -14.52
CA PRO A 107 13.39 12.06 -13.52
C PRO A 107 12.08 11.29 -13.34
N SER A 108 11.64 11.19 -12.08
CA SER A 108 10.37 10.60 -11.70
C SER A 108 9.61 11.56 -10.77
N VAL A 109 8.28 11.58 -10.88
CA VAL A 109 7.39 12.30 -9.99
C VAL A 109 6.49 11.30 -9.29
N VAL A 110 6.47 11.35 -7.96
CA VAL A 110 5.54 10.54 -7.15
C VAL A 110 4.52 11.47 -6.51
N THR A 111 3.25 11.14 -6.64
CA THR A 111 2.12 11.96 -6.20
C THR A 111 0.94 11.09 -5.76
N ALA A 112 -0.09 11.70 -5.20
CA ALA A 112 -1.39 11.08 -4.98
C ALA A 112 -2.39 11.58 -6.05
N PRO A 113 -3.45 10.82 -6.39
CA PRO A 113 -4.52 11.34 -7.22
C PRO A 113 -5.28 12.45 -6.50
N ARG A 114 -5.74 13.45 -7.25
CA ARG A 114 -6.58 14.51 -6.71
C ARG A 114 -7.96 13.96 -6.32
N LEU A 115 -8.49 14.40 -5.17
CA LEU A 115 -9.88 14.20 -4.82
C LEU A 115 -10.70 15.38 -5.33
N TYR A 116 -11.59 15.12 -6.26
CA TYR A 116 -12.44 16.16 -6.85
C TYR A 116 -13.67 16.47 -6.00
N MET A 117 -14.28 15.43 -5.41
CA MET A 117 -15.51 15.57 -4.66
C MET A 117 -15.69 14.41 -3.67
N PHE A 118 -16.34 14.72 -2.54
CA PHE A 118 -16.80 13.73 -1.57
C PHE A 118 -18.23 13.98 -1.14
N TYR A 119 -19.10 13.02 -1.44
CA TYR A 119 -20.46 12.95 -0.89
C TYR A 119 -20.45 12.20 0.43
N GLN A 120 -20.58 12.95 1.53
CA GLN A 120 -20.50 12.35 2.87
C GLN A 120 -21.72 11.47 3.19
N ASP A 121 -22.93 11.84 2.74
CA ASP A 121 -24.15 11.10 3.01
C ASP A 121 -24.14 9.68 2.43
N THR A 122 -23.43 9.48 1.36
CA THR A 122 -23.34 8.19 0.65
C THR A 122 -21.94 7.60 0.63
N TYR A 123 -20.98 8.31 1.22
CA TYR A 123 -19.56 7.92 1.22
C TYR A 123 -19.01 7.67 -0.17
N THR A 124 -19.41 8.52 -1.13
CA THR A 124 -18.96 8.46 -2.53
C THR A 124 -17.89 9.52 -2.78
N GLN A 125 -16.73 9.09 -3.21
CA GLN A 125 -15.62 9.95 -3.59
C GLN A 125 -15.43 9.92 -5.12
N VAL A 126 -15.10 11.08 -5.70
CA VAL A 126 -14.72 11.22 -7.10
C VAL A 126 -13.27 11.65 -7.15
N HIS A 127 -12.43 10.79 -7.73
CA HIS A 127 -10.97 10.99 -7.82
C HIS A 127 -10.54 11.25 -9.25
N GLU A 128 -9.38 11.85 -9.37
CA GLU A 128 -8.61 11.89 -10.61
C GLU A 128 -8.42 10.47 -11.16
N ASP A 129 -8.71 10.28 -12.44
CA ASP A 129 -8.35 9.06 -13.15
C ASP A 129 -7.00 9.26 -13.87
N SER A 130 -6.19 8.23 -13.84
CA SER A 130 -4.92 8.17 -14.57
C SER A 130 -5.02 7.09 -15.66
N PRO A 131 -5.68 7.37 -16.79
CA PRO A 131 -5.79 6.41 -17.89
C PRO A 131 -4.41 5.98 -18.40
N GLY A 132 -4.26 4.70 -18.77
CA GLY A 132 -2.97 4.16 -19.20
C GLY A 132 -1.99 3.90 -18.06
N THR A 133 -2.50 3.80 -16.83
CA THR A 133 -1.74 3.31 -15.70
C THR A 133 -2.32 2.00 -15.16
N THR A 134 -1.47 1.19 -14.56
CA THR A 134 -1.86 -0.02 -13.85
C THR A 134 -1.00 -0.21 -12.60
N ASP A 135 -1.46 -1.02 -11.66
CA ASP A 135 -0.72 -1.24 -10.42
C ASP A 135 0.56 -2.07 -10.65
N LEU A 136 1.57 -1.79 -9.84
CA LEU A 136 2.88 -2.44 -9.91
C LEU A 136 2.77 -3.96 -9.75
N THR A 137 1.78 -4.47 -8.99
CA THR A 137 1.52 -5.91 -8.86
C THR A 137 1.15 -6.53 -10.20
N THR A 138 0.27 -5.89 -10.93
CA THR A 138 -0.20 -6.34 -12.25
C THR A 138 0.93 -6.27 -13.27
N ILE A 139 1.73 -5.19 -13.27
CA ILE A 139 2.92 -5.08 -14.12
C ILE A 139 3.89 -6.23 -13.84
N LEU A 140 4.22 -6.47 -12.57
CA LEU A 140 5.16 -7.52 -12.18
C LEU A 140 4.70 -8.94 -12.51
N LYS A 141 3.41 -9.17 -12.67
CA LYS A 141 2.83 -10.44 -13.09
C LYS A 141 2.64 -10.56 -14.61
N SER A 142 2.78 -9.47 -15.33
CA SER A 142 2.58 -9.45 -16.78
C SER A 142 3.64 -10.26 -17.50
N ALA A 143 3.23 -10.98 -18.55
CA ALA A 143 4.15 -11.61 -19.48
C ALA A 143 5.05 -10.59 -20.21
N ASN A 144 4.59 -9.34 -20.29
CA ASN A 144 5.30 -8.24 -20.96
C ASN A 144 6.05 -7.34 -19.97
N VAL A 145 6.35 -7.83 -18.74
CA VAL A 145 7.00 -7.03 -17.70
C VAL A 145 8.30 -6.38 -18.17
N ASP A 146 9.12 -7.08 -18.97
CA ASP A 146 10.41 -6.56 -19.46
C ASP A 146 10.25 -5.46 -20.53
N GLN A 147 9.09 -5.39 -21.19
CA GLN A 147 8.74 -4.32 -22.12
C GLN A 147 8.22 -3.09 -21.40
N ILE A 148 7.31 -3.28 -20.44
CA ILE A 148 6.70 -2.19 -19.65
C ILE A 148 7.74 -1.61 -18.70
N LEU A 149 8.39 -2.45 -17.91
CA LEU A 149 9.36 -2.08 -16.88
C LEU A 149 10.65 -2.90 -17.04
N PRO A 150 11.57 -2.48 -17.92
CA PRO A 150 12.86 -3.15 -18.13
C PRO A 150 13.63 -3.36 -16.83
N GLU A 151 14.46 -4.41 -16.77
CA GLU A 151 15.19 -4.76 -15.55
C GLU A 151 16.08 -3.62 -15.04
N SER A 152 16.70 -2.86 -15.96
CA SER A 152 17.51 -1.68 -15.65
C SER A 152 16.74 -0.59 -14.89
N ASN A 153 15.42 -0.52 -15.08
CA ASN A 153 14.55 0.55 -14.55
C ASN A 153 13.89 0.15 -13.22
N ARG A 154 13.81 -1.15 -12.89
CA ARG A 154 13.13 -1.63 -11.67
C ARG A 154 13.74 -1.07 -10.40
N ARG A 155 15.07 -0.97 -10.34
CA ARG A 155 15.76 -0.37 -9.19
C ARG A 155 15.42 1.11 -9.04
N SER A 156 15.27 1.84 -10.16
CA SER A 156 14.89 3.26 -10.16
C SER A 156 13.47 3.48 -9.65
N VAL A 157 12.52 2.61 -10.02
CA VAL A 157 11.16 2.63 -9.46
C VAL A 157 11.21 2.44 -7.95
N GLY A 158 11.93 1.43 -7.47
CA GLY A 158 12.10 1.21 -6.04
C GLY A 158 12.70 2.43 -5.34
N TYR A 159 13.77 3.00 -5.93
CA TYR A 159 14.43 4.19 -5.39
C TYR A 159 13.47 5.39 -5.28
N ALA A 160 12.67 5.64 -6.31
CA ALA A 160 11.69 6.72 -6.29
C ALA A 160 10.64 6.52 -5.18
N LEU A 161 10.12 5.29 -5.04
CA LEU A 161 9.14 4.96 -3.99
C LEU A 161 9.72 5.08 -2.58
N GLY A 162 10.94 4.60 -2.35
CA GLY A 162 11.59 4.70 -1.05
C GLY A 162 11.89 6.15 -0.67
N SER A 163 12.41 6.95 -1.61
CA SER A 163 12.68 8.37 -1.41
C SER A 163 11.40 9.15 -1.12
N TRP A 164 10.32 8.85 -1.86
CA TRP A 164 9.02 9.47 -1.63
C TRP A 164 8.45 9.10 -0.26
N LEU A 165 8.50 7.83 0.14
CA LEU A 165 7.98 7.43 1.45
C LEU A 165 8.74 8.09 2.61
N ARG A 166 10.08 8.24 2.48
CA ARG A 166 10.86 9.02 3.45
C ARG A 166 10.43 10.48 3.48
N PHE A 167 10.26 11.09 2.31
CA PHE A 167 9.73 12.45 2.21
C PHE A 167 8.37 12.55 2.91
N PHE A 168 7.43 11.67 2.61
CA PHE A 168 6.10 11.65 3.22
C PHE A 168 6.16 11.54 4.75
N HIS A 169 6.94 10.61 5.28
CA HIS A 169 7.11 10.42 6.72
C HIS A 169 7.73 11.66 7.40
N ASN A 170 8.64 12.35 6.75
CA ASN A 170 9.25 13.55 7.29
C ASN A 170 8.32 14.75 7.18
N TRP A 171 7.75 14.98 6.00
CA TRP A 171 6.80 16.06 5.74
C TRP A 171 5.60 16.03 6.71
N THR A 172 5.01 14.86 6.92
CA THR A 172 3.89 14.73 7.87
C THR A 172 4.29 14.96 9.32
N SER A 173 5.59 14.92 9.65
CA SER A 173 6.11 15.19 10.99
C SER A 173 6.44 16.67 11.24
N GLU A 174 6.45 17.50 10.20
CA GLU A 174 6.69 18.94 10.33
C GLU A 174 5.58 19.62 11.16
N SER A 175 5.92 20.69 11.85
CA SER A 175 4.96 21.45 12.67
C SER A 175 3.78 21.99 11.85
N ALA A 176 4.03 22.37 10.59
CA ALA A 176 2.99 22.80 9.65
C ALA A 176 1.90 21.76 9.41
N GLN A 177 2.18 20.47 9.62
CA GLN A 177 1.24 19.36 9.44
C GLN A 177 0.52 18.94 10.73
N ALA A 178 0.57 19.72 11.80
CA ALA A 178 -0.07 19.39 13.07
C ALA A 178 -1.59 19.13 12.92
N THR A 179 -2.29 19.99 12.19
CA THR A 179 -3.74 19.83 11.93
C THR A 179 -4.05 18.57 11.13
N LEU A 180 -3.18 18.20 10.17
CA LEU A 180 -3.33 16.94 9.42
C LEU A 180 -3.18 15.74 10.36
N ARG A 181 -2.18 15.74 11.23
CA ARG A 181 -1.97 14.68 12.23
C ARG A 181 -3.16 14.52 13.17
N GLU A 182 -3.76 15.63 13.61
CA GLU A 182 -4.97 15.61 14.46
C GLU A 182 -6.18 15.02 13.74
N ARG A 183 -6.33 15.31 12.45
CA ARG A 183 -7.45 14.82 11.64
C ARG A 183 -7.31 13.35 11.27
N VAL A 184 -6.13 12.93 10.84
CA VAL A 184 -5.89 11.58 10.28
C VAL A 184 -5.43 10.59 11.34
N GLY A 185 -4.65 11.05 12.32
CA GLY A 185 -4.09 10.18 13.38
C GLY A 185 -5.12 9.31 14.13
N PRO A 186 -6.35 9.81 14.42
CA PRO A 186 -7.36 9.05 15.16
C PRO A 186 -8.07 7.94 14.40
N ASN A 187 -7.63 7.50 13.24
CA ASN A 187 -8.24 6.41 12.47
C ASN A 187 -8.16 5.05 13.23
N LYS A 188 -8.98 4.91 14.27
CA LYS A 188 -8.98 3.75 15.17
C LYS A 188 -9.45 2.48 14.45
N GLY A 189 -10.45 2.58 13.57
CA GLY A 189 -11.01 1.42 12.86
C GLY A 189 -9.94 0.73 12.02
N MET A 190 -9.17 1.49 11.25
CA MET A 190 -8.11 0.91 10.41
C MET A 190 -6.90 0.47 11.22
N ARG A 191 -6.59 1.14 12.34
CA ARG A 191 -5.55 0.69 13.28
C ARG A 191 -5.89 -0.67 13.87
N GLN A 192 -7.11 -0.85 14.34
CA GLN A 192 -7.58 -2.12 14.90
C GLN A 192 -7.61 -3.23 13.84
N LEU A 193 -8.09 -2.91 12.63
CA LEU A 193 -8.06 -3.84 11.51
C LEU A 193 -6.62 -4.29 11.21
N LYS A 194 -5.68 -3.34 11.10
CA LYS A 194 -4.27 -3.67 10.83
C LYS A 194 -3.68 -4.57 11.92
N CYS A 195 -3.93 -4.28 13.18
CA CYS A 195 -3.50 -5.12 14.30
C CYS A 195 -4.11 -6.53 14.20
N LEU A 196 -5.43 -6.62 13.93
CA LEU A 196 -6.15 -7.89 13.80
C LEU A 196 -5.56 -8.79 12.71
N ILE A 197 -5.35 -8.24 11.51
CA ILE A 197 -4.87 -9.01 10.36
C ILE A 197 -3.35 -9.26 10.35
N THR A 198 -2.63 -8.73 11.34
CA THR A 198 -1.17 -8.89 11.49
C THR A 198 -0.83 -9.49 12.85
N TYR A 199 -0.62 -8.66 13.86
CA TYR A 199 -0.09 -9.08 15.17
C TYR A 199 -1.02 -9.97 15.97
N ASP A 200 -2.34 -9.88 15.79
CA ASP A 200 -3.27 -10.81 16.45
C ASP A 200 -3.35 -12.16 15.73
N SER A 201 -2.98 -12.24 14.46
CA SER A 201 -3.18 -13.44 13.64
C SER A 201 -1.94 -14.29 13.44
N PHE A 202 -0.72 -13.70 13.45
CA PHE A 202 0.47 -14.42 13.00
C PHE A 202 0.84 -15.64 13.84
N ILE A 203 0.60 -15.61 15.17
CA ILE A 203 0.88 -16.75 16.06
C ILE A 203 -0.05 -17.91 15.73
N GLU A 204 -1.36 -17.65 15.62
CA GLU A 204 -2.35 -18.67 15.26
C GLU A 204 -2.04 -19.33 13.90
N ILE A 205 -1.49 -18.56 12.97
CA ILE A 205 -1.08 -19.07 11.66
C ILE A 205 0.11 -20.03 11.81
N LEU A 206 1.11 -19.68 12.61
CA LEU A 206 2.25 -20.55 12.90
C LEU A 206 1.83 -21.81 13.65
N GLU A 207 0.87 -21.74 14.56
CA GLU A 207 0.33 -22.89 15.32
C GLU A 207 -0.28 -23.98 14.43
N ARG A 208 -0.70 -23.63 13.22
CA ARG A 208 -1.19 -24.62 12.23
C ARG A 208 -0.06 -25.51 11.71
N HIS A 209 1.17 -25.12 11.95
CA HIS A 209 2.39 -25.80 11.54
C HIS A 209 3.34 -25.83 12.75
N PRO A 210 3.15 -26.75 13.73
CA PRO A 210 3.82 -26.76 15.00
C PRO A 210 5.34 -26.68 14.91
N GLU A 211 5.93 -27.26 13.87
CA GLU A 211 7.36 -27.22 13.58
C GLU A 211 7.90 -25.79 13.36
N THR A 212 7.04 -24.84 13.03
CA THR A 212 7.43 -23.44 12.80
C THR A 212 7.46 -22.60 14.09
N ILE A 213 6.79 -23.03 15.16
CA ILE A 213 6.65 -22.27 16.40
C ILE A 213 7.36 -22.90 17.59
N GLU A 214 7.73 -24.18 17.50
CA GLU A 214 8.39 -24.91 18.58
C GLU A 214 9.66 -24.20 19.05
N GLY A 215 9.77 -23.94 20.37
CA GLY A 215 10.88 -23.22 20.98
C GLY A 215 10.85 -21.70 20.84
N TYR A 216 9.89 -21.12 20.11
CA TYR A 216 9.82 -19.67 19.86
C TYR A 216 8.57 -18.99 20.43
N ARG A 217 7.59 -19.75 20.90
CA ARG A 217 6.27 -19.24 21.35
C ARG A 217 6.39 -18.04 22.28
N GLU A 218 7.14 -18.18 23.36
CA GLU A 218 7.27 -17.14 24.38
C GLU A 218 7.79 -15.83 23.80
N THR A 219 8.81 -15.91 22.93
CA THR A 219 9.36 -14.73 22.23
C THR A 219 8.34 -14.10 21.29
N LEU A 220 7.63 -14.91 20.50
CA LEU A 220 6.61 -14.42 19.56
C LEU A 220 5.43 -13.74 20.31
N GLU A 221 5.03 -14.27 21.46
CA GLU A 221 4.02 -13.65 22.33
C GLU A 221 4.52 -12.33 22.92
N ALA A 222 5.78 -12.24 23.33
CA ALA A 222 6.38 -10.98 23.78
C ALA A 222 6.38 -9.92 22.67
N VAL A 223 6.78 -10.29 21.46
CA VAL A 223 6.72 -9.41 20.27
C VAL A 223 5.30 -8.93 20.02
N ARG A 224 4.32 -9.86 19.96
CA ARG A 224 2.90 -9.51 19.78
C ARG A 224 2.42 -8.49 20.81
N ASN A 225 2.67 -8.76 22.09
CA ASN A 225 2.20 -7.91 23.17
C ASN A 225 2.84 -6.51 23.13
N THR A 226 4.14 -6.44 22.83
CA THR A 226 4.84 -5.16 22.66
C THR A 226 4.26 -4.38 21.49
N MET A 227 4.09 -5.02 20.33
CA MET A 227 3.57 -4.34 19.15
C MET A 227 2.11 -3.91 19.32
N LYS A 228 1.28 -4.67 20.00
CA LYS A 228 -0.09 -4.25 20.37
C LYS A 228 -0.07 -2.98 21.22
N TYR A 229 0.76 -2.94 22.25
CA TYR A 229 0.95 -1.72 23.03
C TYR A 229 1.37 -0.54 22.17
N GLU A 230 2.32 -0.77 21.23
CA GLU A 230 2.79 0.26 20.31
C GLU A 230 1.70 0.75 19.33
N PHE A 231 0.75 -0.12 18.93
CA PHE A 231 -0.41 0.31 18.12
C PHE A 231 -1.41 1.17 18.90
N GLU A 232 -1.53 0.97 20.20
CA GLU A 232 -2.45 1.70 21.07
C GLU A 232 -1.84 3.01 21.60
N ARG A 233 -0.52 3.10 21.61
CA ARG A 233 0.22 4.23 22.16
C ARG A 233 -0.08 5.52 21.39
N SER A 234 -0.42 6.57 22.15
CA SER A 234 -0.56 7.91 21.59
C SER A 234 0.78 8.44 21.08
N PRO A 235 0.75 9.26 20.01
CA PRO A 235 1.96 9.89 19.48
C PRO A 235 2.60 10.82 20.51
N THR A 236 3.94 10.83 20.52
CA THR A 236 4.74 11.80 21.26
C THR A 236 5.45 12.75 20.28
N GLU A 237 5.64 14.00 20.69
CA GLU A 237 6.39 14.97 19.88
C GLU A 237 7.85 14.50 19.71
N GLY A 238 8.37 14.60 18.48
CA GLY A 238 9.74 14.20 18.18
C GLY A 238 10.01 12.71 18.02
N ASP A 239 8.97 11.88 17.95
CA ASP A 239 9.12 10.44 17.74
C ASP A 239 9.60 10.16 16.30
N GLU A 240 10.86 9.74 16.13
CA GLU A 240 11.46 9.49 14.80
C GLU A 240 10.94 8.21 14.12
N ILE A 241 10.41 7.27 14.89
CA ILE A 241 9.94 5.96 14.40
C ILE A 241 8.44 5.91 14.22
N ARG A 242 7.70 6.93 14.70
CA ARG A 242 6.25 7.04 14.61
C ARG A 242 5.85 8.33 13.91
N GLY A 243 4.73 8.29 13.24
CA GLY A 243 4.18 9.42 12.53
C GLY A 243 2.92 9.03 11.78
N LEU A 244 2.44 9.90 10.90
CA LEU A 244 1.44 9.47 9.94
C LEU A 244 2.08 8.47 8.99
N ILE A 245 1.37 7.37 8.79
CA ILE A 245 1.71 6.30 7.85
C ILE A 245 0.58 6.15 6.82
N HIS A 246 0.90 5.58 5.66
CA HIS A 246 -0.11 5.17 4.69
C HIS A 246 -0.98 4.03 5.26
N GLY A 247 -0.37 3.15 6.05
CA GLY A 247 -1.01 2.04 6.73
C GLY A 247 -1.25 0.81 5.86
N ASP A 248 -1.19 0.97 4.52
CA ASP A 248 -1.30 -0.14 3.56
C ASP A 248 -0.39 0.09 2.33
N PHE A 249 0.89 0.40 2.58
CA PHE A 249 1.87 0.70 1.53
C PHE A 249 2.44 -0.58 0.92
N TRP A 250 1.96 -0.96 -0.26
CA TRP A 250 2.36 -2.17 -1.00
C TRP A 250 2.23 -1.96 -2.51
N ALA A 251 2.77 -2.88 -3.32
CA ALA A 251 2.85 -2.73 -4.78
C ALA A 251 1.47 -2.60 -5.48
N GLY A 252 0.38 -3.06 -4.88
CA GLY A 252 -0.97 -2.90 -5.42
C GLY A 252 -1.51 -1.48 -5.29
N ASN A 253 -0.96 -0.67 -4.38
CA ASN A 253 -1.33 0.72 -4.17
C ASN A 253 -0.38 1.71 -4.84
N VAL A 254 0.41 1.23 -5.80
CA VAL A 254 1.33 2.04 -6.63
C VAL A 254 0.94 1.89 -8.08
N LEU A 255 0.47 2.97 -8.72
CA LEU A 255 0.17 2.97 -10.15
C LEU A 255 1.36 3.52 -10.95
N LEU A 256 1.65 2.85 -12.06
CA LEU A 256 2.67 3.25 -13.04
C LEU A 256 2.06 3.26 -14.46
N PRO A 257 2.65 3.98 -15.41
CA PRO A 257 2.28 3.85 -16.82
C PRO A 257 2.36 2.38 -17.28
N ASP A 258 1.36 1.94 -18.03
CA ASP A 258 1.29 0.60 -18.63
C ASP A 258 1.99 0.54 -20.00
N SER A 259 2.44 1.70 -20.51
CA SER A 259 3.32 1.84 -21.68
C SER A 259 4.77 1.59 -21.32
N SER A 260 5.61 1.34 -22.33
CA SER A 260 7.04 1.12 -22.13
C SER A 260 7.70 2.27 -21.38
N TRP A 261 8.41 1.96 -20.30
CA TRP A 261 9.13 2.96 -19.50
C TRP A 261 10.15 3.76 -20.33
N ASN A 262 10.79 3.13 -21.31
CA ASN A 262 11.77 3.79 -22.17
C ASN A 262 11.11 4.74 -23.19
N ASP A 263 9.92 4.41 -23.68
CA ASP A 263 9.24 5.22 -24.73
C ASP A 263 8.74 6.55 -24.16
N VAL A 264 8.35 6.59 -22.90
CA VAL A 264 7.92 7.83 -22.24
C VAL A 264 9.04 8.86 -22.20
N GLN A 265 10.29 8.45 -21.95
CA GLN A 265 11.44 9.37 -21.93
C GLN A 265 11.88 9.84 -23.30
N GLN A 266 11.75 9.01 -24.35
CA GLN A 266 12.20 9.37 -25.70
C GLN A 266 11.27 10.36 -26.40
N SER A 267 9.99 10.37 -26.03
CA SER A 267 8.98 11.16 -26.75
C SER A 267 8.73 12.55 -26.18
N SER A 268 9.00 12.81 -24.86
CA SER A 268 8.51 14.03 -24.23
C SER A 268 9.44 14.75 -23.26
N GLN A 269 10.56 14.19 -22.86
CA GLN A 269 11.37 14.66 -21.69
C GLN A 269 10.56 14.78 -20.37
N GLU A 270 9.33 14.29 -20.36
CA GLU A 270 8.48 14.33 -19.18
C GLU A 270 8.93 13.30 -18.14
N PRO A 271 8.81 13.63 -16.85
CA PRO A 271 9.15 12.69 -15.80
C PRO A 271 8.17 11.52 -15.76
N HIS A 272 8.66 10.33 -15.39
CA HIS A 272 7.79 9.20 -15.09
C HIS A 272 6.89 9.52 -13.89
N ARG A 273 5.58 9.41 -14.06
CA ARG A 273 4.61 9.64 -12.99
C ARG A 273 4.25 8.34 -12.30
N LEU A 274 4.35 8.33 -10.96
CA LEU A 274 3.89 7.27 -10.10
C LEU A 274 2.82 7.83 -9.17
N PHE A 275 1.72 7.08 -9.01
CA PHE A 275 0.65 7.50 -8.10
C PHE A 275 0.57 6.54 -6.92
N ILE A 276 0.48 7.10 -5.71
CA ILE A 276 0.20 6.35 -4.50
C ILE A 276 -1.29 6.53 -4.19
N ILE A 277 -2.01 5.41 -4.16
CA ILE A 277 -3.48 5.37 -4.03
C ILE A 277 -3.90 4.66 -2.75
N ASP A 278 -5.21 4.74 -2.45
CA ASP A 278 -5.87 4.01 -1.36
C ASP A 278 -5.43 4.43 0.06
N TRP A 279 -5.66 5.71 0.36
CA TRP A 279 -5.26 6.37 1.61
C TRP A 279 -6.19 6.12 2.80
N GLU A 280 -7.20 5.27 2.67
CA GLU A 280 -8.21 5.02 3.71
C GLU A 280 -7.64 4.39 4.99
N ASN A 281 -6.46 3.75 4.89
CA ASN A 281 -5.73 3.21 6.02
C ASN A 281 -4.78 4.21 6.68
N ALA A 282 -4.70 5.44 6.17
CA ALA A 282 -3.83 6.46 6.75
C ALA A 282 -4.17 6.70 8.23
N GLN A 283 -3.15 6.69 9.07
CA GLN A 283 -3.29 6.75 10.52
C GLN A 283 -1.97 7.13 11.18
N PHE A 284 -2.05 7.47 12.45
CA PHE A 284 -0.85 7.56 13.26
C PHE A 284 -0.36 6.15 13.62
N GLY A 285 0.88 5.84 13.29
CA GLY A 285 1.42 4.50 13.49
C GLY A 285 2.94 4.43 13.45
N HIS A 286 3.46 3.22 13.58
CA HIS A 286 4.88 2.92 13.48
C HIS A 286 5.30 2.85 12.00
N ARG A 287 6.31 3.62 11.59
CA ARG A 287 6.80 3.69 10.18
C ARG A 287 7.24 2.33 9.61
N ALA A 288 7.62 1.39 10.48
CA ALA A 288 7.92 0.02 10.07
C ALA A 288 6.75 -0.68 9.36
N VAL A 289 5.51 -0.24 9.58
CA VAL A 289 4.32 -0.82 8.93
C VAL A 289 4.36 -0.59 7.42
N ASP A 290 4.67 0.62 6.99
CA ASP A 290 4.78 0.94 5.56
C ASP A 290 6.05 0.33 4.95
N ILE A 291 7.20 0.52 5.61
CA ILE A 291 8.49 0.04 5.09
C ILE A 291 8.51 -1.49 5.03
N GLY A 292 8.18 -2.15 6.13
CA GLY A 292 8.15 -3.61 6.22
C GLY A 292 7.07 -4.24 5.35
N GLY A 293 5.92 -3.57 5.21
CA GLY A 293 4.80 -4.02 4.38
C GLY A 293 5.18 -4.16 2.90
N ILE A 294 5.75 -3.12 2.30
CA ILE A 294 6.16 -3.18 0.89
C ILE A 294 7.34 -4.13 0.66
N LEU A 295 8.30 -4.21 1.60
CA LEU A 295 9.42 -5.12 1.48
C LEU A 295 8.96 -6.59 1.52
N ALA A 296 8.03 -6.92 2.42
CA ALA A 296 7.45 -8.25 2.49
C ALA A 296 6.60 -8.58 1.26
N ASP A 297 5.75 -7.65 0.78
CA ASP A 297 4.93 -7.83 -0.42
C ASP A 297 5.80 -8.10 -1.66
N LEU A 298 6.88 -7.35 -1.86
CA LEU A 298 7.82 -7.57 -2.96
C LEU A 298 8.54 -8.92 -2.83
N TYR A 299 8.91 -9.32 -1.61
CA TYR A 299 9.53 -10.63 -1.37
C TYR A 299 8.56 -11.79 -1.61
N GLU A 300 7.30 -11.68 -1.18
CA GLU A 300 6.26 -12.68 -1.44
C GLU A 300 6.13 -13.01 -2.93
N ARG A 301 6.21 -12.00 -3.79
CA ARG A 301 6.13 -12.19 -5.24
C ARG A 301 7.28 -13.01 -5.78
N LYS A 302 8.50 -12.73 -5.32
CA LYS A 302 9.67 -13.55 -5.64
C LYS A 302 9.50 -14.96 -5.09
N HIS A 303 9.12 -15.09 -3.82
CA HIS A 303 9.06 -16.39 -3.16
C HIS A 303 7.98 -17.30 -3.75
N PHE A 304 6.75 -16.83 -3.84
CA PHE A 304 5.62 -17.66 -4.24
C PHE A 304 5.44 -17.76 -5.76
N ARG A 305 5.78 -16.73 -6.52
CA ARG A 305 5.48 -16.63 -7.95
C ARG A 305 6.71 -16.57 -8.84
N ASN A 306 7.91 -16.66 -8.25
CA ASN A 306 9.20 -16.55 -8.94
C ASN A 306 9.37 -15.22 -9.73
N VAL A 307 8.72 -14.15 -9.28
CA VAL A 307 8.86 -12.81 -9.86
C VAL A 307 10.17 -12.20 -9.37
N THR A 308 11.28 -12.59 -10.02
CA THR A 308 12.63 -12.13 -9.64
C THR A 308 12.82 -10.63 -9.79
N GLY A 309 12.08 -10.00 -10.70
CA GLY A 309 12.09 -8.56 -10.93
C GLY A 309 11.65 -7.71 -9.73
N SER A 310 11.02 -8.30 -8.71
CA SER A 310 10.67 -7.60 -7.46
C SER A 310 11.90 -7.31 -6.59
N ILE A 311 12.99 -8.08 -6.69
CA ILE A 311 14.19 -7.91 -5.85
C ILE A 311 14.94 -6.60 -6.18
N PRO A 312 15.21 -6.23 -7.44
CA PRO A 312 15.76 -4.91 -7.76
C PRO A 312 14.93 -3.74 -7.24
N ILE A 313 13.59 -3.85 -7.30
CA ILE A 313 12.68 -2.82 -6.75
C ILE A 313 12.86 -2.73 -5.23
N MET A 314 12.88 -3.86 -4.53
CA MET A 314 13.09 -3.93 -3.09
C MET A 314 14.44 -3.31 -2.68
N GLN A 315 15.51 -3.60 -3.40
CA GLN A 315 16.84 -3.01 -3.17
C GLN A 315 16.84 -1.50 -3.42
N GLY A 316 16.24 -1.07 -4.53
CA GLY A 316 16.07 0.34 -4.85
C GLY A 316 15.27 1.08 -3.78
N PHE A 317 14.19 0.46 -3.28
CA PHE A 317 13.37 1.05 -2.22
C PHE A 317 14.17 1.28 -0.93
N MET A 318 14.92 0.28 -0.45
CA MET A 318 15.77 0.44 0.73
C MET A 318 16.83 1.53 0.52
N GLN A 319 17.44 1.59 -0.66
CA GLN A 319 18.41 2.63 -1.01
C GLN A 319 17.77 4.01 -1.05
N GLY A 320 16.59 4.15 -1.66
CA GLY A 320 15.88 5.43 -1.78
C GLY A 320 15.33 5.93 -0.45
N TYR A 321 14.81 5.04 0.39
CA TYR A 321 14.40 5.41 1.74
C TYR A 321 15.62 5.88 2.56
N GLY A 322 16.79 5.29 2.30
CA GLY A 322 18.06 5.64 2.94
C GLY A 322 18.22 5.05 4.34
N PRO A 323 19.21 5.54 5.11
CA PRO A 323 19.56 4.95 6.38
C PRO A 323 18.45 5.03 7.41
N LEU A 324 18.30 3.96 8.18
CA LEU A 324 17.41 3.84 9.32
C LEU A 324 18.20 3.84 10.61
N SER A 325 17.57 4.31 11.70
CA SER A 325 18.09 3.99 13.03
C SER A 325 18.05 2.47 13.24
N GLU A 326 18.93 1.95 14.08
CA GLU A 326 19.00 0.51 14.37
C GLU A 326 17.66 0.00 14.89
N GLU A 327 17.00 0.76 15.74
CA GLU A 327 15.68 0.43 16.28
C GLU A 327 14.61 0.31 15.18
N LEU A 328 14.57 1.27 14.25
CA LEU A 328 13.63 1.23 13.13
C LEU A 328 13.95 0.07 12.17
N ALA A 329 15.22 -0.20 11.89
CA ALA A 329 15.63 -1.30 11.01
C ALA A 329 15.16 -2.67 11.55
N PHE A 330 15.34 -2.93 12.85
CA PHE A 330 14.83 -4.16 13.48
C PHE A 330 13.31 -4.21 13.53
N SER A 331 12.65 -3.10 13.78
CA SER A 331 11.19 -3.02 13.74
C SER A 331 10.63 -3.29 12.34
N VAL A 332 11.32 -2.81 11.30
CA VAL A 332 10.99 -3.11 9.88
C VAL A 332 11.12 -4.60 9.61
N ALA A 333 12.20 -5.24 10.07
CA ALA A 333 12.39 -6.68 9.91
C ALA A 333 11.30 -7.49 10.62
N ILE A 334 10.94 -7.12 11.86
CA ILE A 334 9.83 -7.74 12.59
C ILE A 334 8.52 -7.61 11.81
N HIS A 335 8.17 -6.40 11.35
CA HIS A 335 6.92 -6.20 10.63
C HIS A 335 6.91 -6.93 9.28
N ALA A 336 8.02 -6.95 8.57
CA ALA A 336 8.16 -7.74 7.34
C ALA A 336 7.93 -9.23 7.59
N GLY A 337 8.46 -9.76 8.70
CA GLY A 337 8.23 -11.15 9.12
C GLY A 337 6.77 -11.44 9.42
N VAL A 338 6.11 -10.57 10.20
CA VAL A 338 4.68 -10.69 10.51
C VAL A 338 3.84 -10.64 9.23
N HIS A 339 4.12 -9.70 8.33
CA HIS A 339 3.42 -9.57 7.06
C HIS A 339 3.56 -10.83 6.19
N LEU A 340 4.78 -11.39 6.09
CA LEU A 340 5.06 -12.59 5.32
C LEU A 340 4.29 -13.82 5.87
N ILE A 341 4.17 -13.96 7.20
CA ILE A 341 3.37 -15.00 7.83
C ILE A 341 1.88 -14.78 7.54
N CYS A 342 1.39 -13.56 7.69
CA CYS A 342 -0.02 -13.21 7.53
C CYS A 342 -0.49 -13.26 6.08
N TRP A 343 0.40 -13.33 5.08
CA TRP A 343 0.05 -13.65 3.72
C TRP A 343 -0.83 -14.90 3.63
N TYR A 344 -0.56 -15.91 4.45
CA TYR A 344 -1.35 -17.14 4.56
C TYR A 344 -2.79 -16.89 5.02
N TYR A 345 -3.02 -15.85 5.82
CA TYR A 345 -4.32 -15.47 6.35
C TYR A 345 -5.25 -14.85 5.29
N ARG A 346 -4.72 -14.34 4.19
CA ARG A 346 -5.50 -13.68 3.11
C ARG A 346 -6.39 -14.63 2.32
N ARG A 347 -6.44 -15.89 2.68
CA ARG A 347 -7.30 -16.91 2.09
C ARG A 347 -8.27 -17.51 3.13
N ASN A 348 -9.37 -18.11 2.66
CA ASN A 348 -10.21 -18.89 3.54
C ASN A 348 -9.43 -20.11 4.09
N ARG A 349 -9.63 -20.43 5.38
CA ARG A 349 -8.96 -21.56 6.05
C ARG A 349 -9.18 -22.90 5.35
N ASN A 350 -10.38 -23.08 4.80
CA ASN A 350 -10.79 -24.32 4.17
C ASN A 350 -10.42 -24.42 2.67
N ASP A 351 -9.87 -23.31 2.10
CA ASP A 351 -9.43 -23.35 0.71
C ASP A 351 -8.15 -24.17 0.58
N PRO A 352 -7.96 -24.90 -0.54
CA PRO A 352 -6.73 -25.58 -0.85
C PRO A 352 -5.54 -24.59 -0.81
N LEU A 353 -4.37 -25.07 -0.38
CA LEU A 353 -3.16 -24.26 -0.45
C LEU A 353 -2.90 -23.85 -1.91
N PRO A 354 -2.74 -22.55 -2.20
CA PRO A 354 -2.49 -22.08 -3.56
C PRO A 354 -1.08 -22.43 -4.06
N PHE A 355 -0.22 -22.90 -3.16
CA PHE A 355 1.17 -23.31 -3.43
C PHE A 355 1.52 -24.59 -2.65
N PRO A 356 2.55 -25.33 -3.09
CA PRO A 356 3.01 -26.53 -2.37
C PRO A 356 3.36 -26.21 -0.91
N LEU A 357 2.97 -27.11 0.00
CA LEU A 357 3.19 -26.94 1.44
C LEU A 357 4.65 -26.60 1.79
N PRO A 358 5.69 -27.25 1.25
CA PRO A 358 7.07 -26.86 1.55
C PRO A 358 7.36 -25.38 1.29
N LYS A 359 6.85 -24.84 0.20
CA LYS A 359 7.02 -23.43 -0.16
C LYS A 359 6.30 -22.47 0.81
N VAL A 360 5.17 -22.91 1.35
CA VAL A 360 4.45 -22.17 2.40
C VAL A 360 5.25 -22.21 3.70
N LEU A 361 5.74 -23.39 4.11
CA LEU A 361 6.55 -23.55 5.32
C LEU A 361 7.84 -22.72 5.26
N ASP A 362 8.53 -22.69 4.12
CA ASP A 362 9.72 -21.84 3.94
C ASP A 362 9.42 -20.36 4.19
N ALA A 363 8.26 -19.85 3.75
CA ALA A 363 7.86 -18.48 4.00
C ALA A 363 7.54 -18.23 5.49
N LEU A 364 6.84 -19.17 6.14
CA LEU A 364 6.51 -19.08 7.56
C LEU A 364 7.76 -19.10 8.44
N VAL A 365 8.71 -19.99 8.12
CA VAL A 365 10.01 -20.08 8.82
C VAL A 365 10.80 -18.79 8.64
N LEU A 366 10.92 -18.29 7.42
CA LEU A 366 11.64 -17.04 7.17
C LEU A 366 10.97 -15.86 7.87
N GLY A 367 9.64 -15.77 7.84
CA GLY A 367 8.89 -14.74 8.54
C GLY A 367 9.12 -14.80 10.06
N ARG A 368 9.04 -15.99 10.65
CA ARG A 368 9.40 -16.22 12.06
C ARG A 368 10.84 -15.77 12.35
N ASP A 369 11.79 -16.14 11.50
CA ASP A 369 13.19 -15.81 11.71
C ASP A 369 13.43 -14.30 11.62
N PHE A 370 12.77 -13.59 10.72
CA PHE A 370 12.79 -12.12 10.70
C PHE A 370 12.29 -11.54 12.02
N ILE A 371 11.22 -12.10 12.59
CA ILE A 371 10.68 -11.64 13.87
C ILE A 371 11.67 -11.91 15.01
N ILE A 372 12.16 -13.15 15.14
CA ILE A 372 13.05 -13.55 16.22
C ILE A 372 14.37 -12.80 16.16
N LYS A 373 14.98 -12.74 14.96
CA LYS A 373 16.26 -12.06 14.73
C LYS A 373 16.15 -10.53 14.88
N GLY A 374 15.02 -9.97 14.45
CA GLY A 374 14.71 -8.57 14.70
C GLY A 374 14.56 -8.26 16.20
N TRP A 375 13.84 -9.12 16.95
CA TRP A 375 13.63 -8.97 18.38
C TRP A 375 14.93 -9.09 19.18
N THR A 376 15.77 -10.07 18.84
CA THR A 376 17.09 -10.28 19.48
C THR A 376 18.18 -9.34 18.97
N LYS A 377 17.86 -8.46 18.02
CA LYS A 377 18.80 -7.51 17.40
C LYS A 377 20.04 -8.18 16.78
N ASP A 378 19.84 -9.36 16.17
CA ASP A 378 20.91 -10.14 15.53
C ASP A 378 21.28 -9.55 14.14
N LYS A 379 21.98 -8.40 14.14
CA LYS A 379 22.42 -7.70 12.92
C LYS A 379 23.21 -8.61 11.99
N LYS A 380 24.07 -9.46 12.56
CA LYS A 380 24.94 -10.37 11.78
C LYS A 380 24.13 -11.35 10.94
N TRP A 381 23.02 -11.86 11.47
CA TRP A 381 22.14 -12.74 10.72
C TRP A 381 21.53 -12.06 9.50
N PHE A 382 21.18 -10.78 9.61
CA PHE A 382 20.58 -10.01 8.52
C PHE A 382 21.56 -9.72 7.38
N GLU A 383 22.88 -9.74 7.60
CA GLU A 383 23.88 -9.55 6.54
C GLU A 383 23.74 -10.56 5.40
N GLY A 384 23.25 -11.78 5.68
CA GLY A 384 22.97 -12.82 4.70
C GLY A 384 21.53 -12.79 4.13
N SER A 385 20.69 -11.86 4.54
CA SER A 385 19.28 -11.81 4.18
C SER A 385 18.99 -10.80 3.06
N VAL A 386 17.78 -10.86 2.49
CA VAL A 386 17.30 -9.86 1.52
C VAL A 386 17.11 -8.48 2.15
N LEU A 387 17.09 -8.37 3.48
CA LEU A 387 16.98 -7.13 4.26
C LEU A 387 18.35 -6.56 4.65
N ALA A 388 19.47 -7.17 4.22
CA ALA A 388 20.82 -6.69 4.54
C ALA A 388 21.03 -5.18 4.33
N PRO A 389 20.50 -4.56 3.27
CA PRO A 389 20.67 -3.11 3.06
C PRO A 389 20.12 -2.23 4.19
N LEU A 390 19.13 -2.68 4.97
CA LEU A 390 18.59 -1.93 6.11
C LEU A 390 19.61 -1.78 7.25
N PHE A 391 20.61 -2.67 7.31
CA PHE A 391 21.59 -2.79 8.39
C PHE A 391 23.00 -2.35 7.96
N SER A 392 23.15 -1.92 6.69
CA SER A 392 24.43 -1.46 6.16
C SER A 392 24.77 -0.11 6.74
N GLU A 393 25.98 0.03 7.28
CA GLU A 393 26.53 1.36 7.60
C GLU A 393 26.76 2.14 6.29
N ASN A 394 26.34 3.39 6.25
CA ASN A 394 26.68 4.27 5.14
C ASN A 394 28.21 4.41 5.06
N LYS A 395 28.79 3.86 4.00
CA LYS A 395 30.15 4.20 3.61
C LYS A 395 30.15 5.47 2.78
#